data_4ed8cf66351e16def3b094e5fb822768
#
_entry.id   4ed8cf66351e16def3b094e5fb822768
#
_cell.length_a   1.000
_cell.length_b   1.000
_cell.length_c   1.000
_cell.angle_alpha   90.00
_cell.angle_beta   90.00
_cell.angle_gamma   90.00
#
_symmetry.space_group_name_H-M   'P 1'
#
loop_
_entity.id
_entity.type
_entity.pdbx_description
1 polymer ?
#
loop_
_entity_poly.entity_id
_entity_poly.type
_entity_poly.pdbx_seq_one_letter_code
_entity_poly.pdbx_strand_id
1 'polypeptide(L)'
;MVRELKKEIKSNVMGGEGDIEMQYILTIDEMLGHGRTLGRVVLPPHSSIGWHVHEGTIEPYFILEGEGIFVDTDHKRIPVKPGDVCVIEDGQGHGLENPTDKDLVVIGCVLYGKGMDK
;
A
#
# COMPACT_ATOMS: atom_id res chain seq x y z
N MET A 1 -5.00 -1.56 24.95
CA MET A 1 -4.89 -0.10 24.92
C MET A 1 -5.54 0.47 23.67
N VAL A 2 -5.93 1.72 23.73
CA VAL A 2 -6.44 2.44 22.56
C VAL A 2 -5.49 3.59 22.30
N ARG A 3 -5.18 3.82 21.02
CA ARG A 3 -4.31 4.94 20.62
C ARG A 3 -4.76 5.49 19.27
N GLU A 4 -4.31 6.68 18.95
CA GLU A 4 -4.50 7.27 17.63
C GLU A 4 -3.44 6.73 16.66
N LEU A 5 -3.79 6.75 15.38
CA LEU A 5 -2.87 6.38 14.31
C LEU A 5 -1.72 7.39 14.25
N LYS A 6 -0.50 6.90 14.17
CA LYS A 6 0.65 7.74 13.84
C LYS A 6 0.64 8.00 12.33
N LYS A 7 0.74 9.26 11.95
CA LYS A 7 0.63 9.70 10.55
C LYS A 7 1.95 10.25 10.05
N GLU A 8 2.23 10.03 8.79
CA GLU A 8 3.43 10.54 8.12
C GLU A 8 3.09 10.83 6.67
N ILE A 9 3.53 11.99 6.17
CA ILE A 9 3.40 12.34 4.75
C ILE A 9 4.68 11.90 4.04
N LYS A 10 4.51 11.16 2.94
CA LYS A 10 5.61 10.72 2.10
C LYS A 10 5.41 11.18 0.68
N SER A 11 6.44 11.79 0.10
CA SER A 11 6.39 12.32 -1.26
C SER A 11 6.99 11.34 -2.25
N ASN A 12 6.36 11.25 -3.42
CA ASN A 12 6.87 10.48 -4.57
C ASN A 12 7.25 9.04 -4.21
N VAL A 13 6.39 8.36 -3.49
CA VAL A 13 6.64 7.00 -3.00
C VAL A 13 6.89 6.05 -4.18
N MET A 14 8.03 5.37 -4.17
CA MET A 14 8.46 4.46 -5.22
C MET A 14 8.46 5.10 -6.62
N GLY A 15 8.75 6.40 -6.69
CA GLY A 15 8.72 7.13 -7.95
C GLY A 15 7.34 7.56 -8.41
N GLY A 16 6.34 7.43 -7.57
CA GLY A 16 4.97 7.87 -7.87
C GLY A 16 4.81 9.38 -7.79
N GLU A 17 3.58 9.83 -7.98
CA GLU A 17 3.22 11.25 -8.02
C GLU A 17 2.62 11.70 -6.70
N GLY A 18 3.00 12.91 -6.26
CA GLY A 18 2.36 13.61 -5.16
C GLY A 18 2.72 13.05 -3.79
N ASP A 19 1.98 13.53 -2.80
CA ASP A 19 2.19 13.20 -1.40
C ASP A 19 1.10 12.24 -0.95
N ILE A 20 1.49 11.15 -0.30
CA ILE A 20 0.54 10.23 0.30
C ILE A 20 0.65 10.29 1.81
N GLU A 21 -0.44 9.96 2.50
CA GLU A 21 -0.44 9.90 3.96
C GLU A 21 -0.43 8.45 4.42
N MET A 22 0.62 8.09 5.15
CA MET A 22 0.74 6.78 5.79
C MET A 22 0.21 6.89 7.22
N GLN A 23 -0.74 6.04 7.56
CA GLN A 23 -1.32 5.98 8.90
C GLN A 23 -0.98 4.60 9.47
N TYR A 24 -0.04 4.55 10.41
CA TYR A 24 0.48 3.28 10.91
C TYR A 24 -0.47 2.68 11.93
N ILE A 25 -1.03 1.51 11.62
CA ILE A 25 -1.87 0.73 12.55
C ILE A 25 -0.99 0.02 13.56
N LEU A 26 0.11 -0.58 13.08
CA LEU A 26 1.15 -1.15 13.93
C LEU A 26 2.48 -0.49 13.63
N THR A 27 3.32 -0.37 14.65
CA THR A 27 4.74 -0.04 14.45
C THR A 27 5.49 -1.28 13.96
N ILE A 28 6.68 -1.06 13.41
CA ILE A 28 7.50 -2.19 12.94
C ILE A 28 7.82 -3.17 14.07
N ASP A 29 8.10 -2.66 15.27
CA ASP A 29 8.40 -3.51 16.43
C ASP A 29 7.20 -4.36 16.84
N GLU A 30 5.99 -3.81 16.69
CA GLU A 30 4.77 -4.54 17.03
C GLU A 30 4.46 -5.67 16.07
N MET A 31 5.06 -5.67 14.90
CA MET A 31 4.90 -6.74 13.92
C MET A 31 5.78 -7.95 14.20
N LEU A 32 6.65 -7.86 15.21
CA LEU A 32 7.41 -8.99 15.77
C LEU A 32 8.25 -9.75 14.71
N GLY A 33 8.81 -9.02 13.74
CA GLY A 33 9.61 -9.62 12.69
C GLY A 33 8.82 -10.31 11.58
N HIS A 34 7.47 -10.25 11.61
CA HIS A 34 6.63 -10.90 10.60
C HIS A 34 6.30 -9.99 9.42
N GLY A 35 6.58 -8.71 9.56
CA GLY A 35 6.33 -7.73 8.52
C GLY A 35 6.90 -6.38 8.92
N ARG A 36 6.71 -5.38 8.05
CA ARG A 36 7.23 -4.04 8.33
C ARG A 36 6.18 -2.94 8.22
N THR A 37 5.02 -3.25 7.67
CA THR A 37 3.98 -2.25 7.47
C THR A 37 2.61 -2.90 7.67
N LEU A 38 1.81 -2.29 8.50
CA LEU A 38 0.36 -2.47 8.51
C LEU A 38 -0.21 -1.08 8.69
N GLY A 39 -0.81 -0.55 7.65
CA GLY A 39 -1.23 0.84 7.65
C GLY A 39 -2.46 1.12 6.82
N ARG A 40 -3.10 2.22 7.16
CA ARG A 40 -4.14 2.84 6.38
C ARG A 40 -3.45 3.93 5.54
N VAL A 41 -3.57 3.82 4.23
CA VAL A 41 -2.86 4.70 3.30
C VAL A 41 -3.88 5.56 2.59
N VAL A 42 -3.68 6.87 2.62
CA VAL A 42 -4.54 7.82 1.91
C VAL A 42 -3.77 8.36 0.72
N LEU A 43 -4.29 8.09 -0.48
CA LEU A 43 -3.80 8.68 -1.72
C LEU A 43 -4.72 9.84 -2.09
N PRO A 44 -4.28 11.10 -1.92
CA PRO A 44 -5.07 12.26 -2.34
C PRO A 44 -5.31 12.24 -3.86
N PRO A 45 -6.19 13.13 -4.37
CA PRO A 45 -6.44 13.21 -5.80
C PRO A 45 -5.16 13.30 -6.63
N HIS A 46 -5.10 12.52 -7.70
CA HIS A 46 -4.01 12.52 -8.69
C HIS A 46 -2.63 12.14 -8.14
N SER A 47 -2.60 11.41 -7.03
CA SER A 47 -1.37 10.85 -6.47
C SER A 47 -1.24 9.37 -6.80
N SER A 48 -0.04 8.83 -6.57
CA SER A 48 0.20 7.41 -6.84
C SER A 48 1.38 6.87 -6.04
N ILE A 49 1.34 5.55 -5.83
CA ILE A 49 2.49 4.76 -5.41
C ILE A 49 3.05 4.14 -6.69
N GLY A 50 4.32 4.42 -7.00
CA GLY A 50 4.95 3.94 -8.22
C GLY A 50 5.10 2.43 -8.26
N TRP A 51 5.17 1.89 -9.47
CA TRP A 51 5.35 0.45 -9.65
C TRP A 51 6.72 0.01 -9.11
N HIS A 52 6.72 -1.02 -8.29
CA HIS A 52 7.93 -1.55 -7.66
C HIS A 52 7.78 -3.03 -7.39
N VAL A 53 8.91 -3.74 -7.28
CA VAL A 53 8.94 -5.18 -7.05
C VAL A 53 9.09 -5.46 -5.56
N HIS A 54 8.35 -6.44 -5.06
CA HIS A 54 8.50 -7.00 -3.72
C HIS A 54 9.31 -8.29 -3.78
N GLU A 55 10.51 -8.27 -3.20
CA GLU A 55 11.36 -9.45 -3.10
C GLU A 55 11.43 -9.90 -1.64
N GLY A 56 11.04 -11.14 -1.38
CA GLY A 56 10.97 -11.68 -0.03
C GLY A 56 9.81 -11.16 0.79
N THR A 57 8.88 -10.46 0.17
CA THR A 57 7.70 -9.90 0.83
C THR A 57 6.49 -10.02 -0.07
N ILE A 58 5.31 -9.92 0.54
CA ILE A 58 4.05 -9.71 -0.18
C ILE A 58 3.36 -8.50 0.41
N GLU A 59 2.50 -7.85 -0.38
CA GLU A 59 1.70 -6.75 0.12
C GLU A 59 0.30 -6.79 -0.48
N PRO A 60 -0.71 -7.24 0.27
CA PRO A 60 -2.10 -7.05 -0.14
C PRO A 60 -2.54 -5.62 0.12
N TYR A 61 -3.39 -5.10 -0.78
CA TYR A 61 -4.17 -3.88 -0.54
C TYR A 61 -5.64 -4.23 -0.43
N PHE A 62 -6.29 -3.71 0.58
CA PHE A 62 -7.74 -3.75 0.69
C PHE A 62 -8.28 -2.34 0.47
N ILE A 63 -9.13 -2.16 -0.54
CA ILE A 63 -9.68 -0.84 -0.88
C ILE A 63 -10.81 -0.51 0.07
N LEU A 64 -10.66 0.58 0.85
CA LEU A 64 -11.66 1.03 1.81
C LEU A 64 -12.59 2.08 1.23
N GLU A 65 -12.03 3.10 0.57
CA GLU A 65 -12.78 4.24 0.08
C GLU A 65 -12.19 4.71 -1.24
N GLY A 66 -13.06 5.25 -2.09
CA GLY A 66 -12.66 5.81 -3.37
C GLY A 66 -12.44 4.76 -4.43
N GLU A 67 -12.01 5.22 -5.59
CA GLU A 67 -11.71 4.38 -6.73
C GLU A 67 -10.30 4.66 -7.21
N GLY A 68 -9.66 3.66 -7.77
CA GLY A 68 -8.30 3.81 -8.23
C GLY A 68 -7.94 2.81 -9.32
N ILE A 69 -6.66 2.80 -9.65
CA ILE A 69 -6.09 1.87 -10.63
C ILE A 69 -4.99 1.09 -9.93
N PHE A 70 -5.15 -0.22 -9.88
CA PHE A 70 -4.10 -1.14 -9.46
C PHE A 70 -3.25 -1.48 -10.68
N VAL A 71 -1.93 -1.32 -10.56
CA VAL A 71 -1.00 -1.71 -11.63
C VAL A 71 -0.38 -3.04 -11.23
N ASP A 72 -0.74 -4.08 -11.96
CA ASP A 72 -0.37 -5.47 -11.65
C ASP A 72 1.07 -5.78 -12.07
N THR A 73 1.52 -6.97 -11.77
CA THR A 73 2.90 -7.40 -12.02
C THR A 73 3.28 -7.37 -13.50
N ASP A 74 2.31 -7.57 -14.39
CA ASP A 74 2.50 -7.48 -15.84
C ASP A 74 2.26 -6.05 -16.37
N HIS A 75 2.16 -5.07 -15.47
CA HIS A 75 1.84 -3.67 -15.75
C HIS A 75 0.42 -3.45 -16.27
N LYS A 76 -0.43 -4.45 -16.19
CA LYS A 76 -1.83 -4.29 -16.54
C LYS A 76 -2.51 -3.37 -15.54
N ARG A 77 -3.26 -2.39 -16.04
CA ARG A 77 -3.95 -1.39 -15.24
C ARG A 77 -5.38 -1.85 -15.00
N ILE A 78 -5.73 -2.05 -13.74
CA ILE A 78 -7.01 -2.64 -13.34
C ILE A 78 -7.77 -1.65 -12.46
N PRO A 79 -8.97 -1.19 -12.88
CA PRO A 79 -9.79 -0.35 -12.00
C PRO A 79 -10.20 -1.12 -10.74
N VAL A 80 -10.12 -0.44 -9.60
CA VAL A 80 -10.49 -1.01 -8.31
C VAL A 80 -11.47 -0.10 -7.57
N LYS A 81 -12.26 -0.67 -6.69
CA LYS A 81 -13.32 -0.01 -5.93
C LYS A 81 -13.35 -0.56 -4.51
N PRO A 82 -14.09 0.09 -3.58
CA PRO A 82 -14.19 -0.40 -2.20
C PRO A 82 -14.62 -1.87 -2.13
N GLY A 83 -13.91 -2.61 -1.28
CA GLY A 83 -14.13 -4.05 -1.11
C GLY A 83 -13.22 -4.92 -1.95
N ASP A 84 -12.54 -4.36 -2.96
CA ASP A 84 -11.58 -5.13 -3.76
C ASP A 84 -10.32 -5.42 -2.96
N VAL A 85 -9.75 -6.59 -3.20
CA VAL A 85 -8.45 -7.00 -2.66
C VAL A 85 -7.47 -7.13 -3.80
N CYS A 86 -6.33 -6.44 -3.69
CA CYS A 86 -5.25 -6.50 -4.67
C CYS A 86 -4.09 -7.28 -4.05
N VAL A 87 -3.66 -8.34 -4.70
CA VAL A 87 -2.62 -9.23 -4.17
C VAL A 87 -1.52 -9.42 -5.18
N ILE A 88 -0.29 -9.46 -4.70
CA ILE A 88 0.86 -9.93 -5.48
C ILE A 88 1.57 -11.02 -4.69
N GLU A 89 2.23 -11.92 -5.44
CA GLU A 89 3.08 -12.95 -4.86
C GLU A 89 4.52 -12.44 -4.72
N ASP A 90 5.31 -13.15 -3.92
CA ASP A 90 6.73 -12.84 -3.78
C ASP A 90 7.43 -12.77 -5.14
N GLY A 91 8.23 -11.76 -5.35
CA GLY A 91 8.95 -11.52 -6.61
C GLY A 91 8.16 -10.73 -7.65
N GLN A 92 6.89 -10.50 -7.42
CA GLN A 92 6.06 -9.72 -8.33
C GLN A 92 6.08 -8.24 -7.98
N GLY A 93 5.64 -7.40 -8.92
CA GLY A 93 5.59 -5.95 -8.74
C GLY A 93 4.18 -5.43 -8.80
N HIS A 94 3.98 -4.24 -8.22
CA HIS A 94 2.71 -3.54 -8.26
C HIS A 94 2.87 -2.03 -8.07
N GLY A 95 1.82 -1.32 -8.40
CA GLY A 95 1.65 0.09 -8.09
C GLY A 95 0.18 0.41 -7.88
N LEU A 96 -0.10 1.58 -7.37
CA LEU A 96 -1.47 2.02 -7.11
C LEU A 96 -1.61 3.48 -7.47
N GLU A 97 -2.63 3.82 -8.24
CA GLU A 97 -2.84 5.18 -8.72
C GLU A 97 -4.23 5.67 -8.34
N ASN A 98 -4.30 6.94 -8.00
CA ASN A 98 -5.57 7.63 -7.80
C ASN A 98 -5.75 8.69 -8.91
N PRO A 99 -6.43 8.37 -10.01
CA PRO A 99 -6.66 9.36 -11.07
C PRO A 99 -7.90 10.22 -10.85
N THR A 100 -8.54 10.11 -9.69
CA THR A 100 -9.81 10.79 -9.40
C THR A 100 -9.60 12.09 -8.63
N ASP A 101 -10.68 12.83 -8.42
CA ASP A 101 -10.72 14.06 -7.64
C ASP A 101 -11.08 13.84 -6.17
N LYS A 102 -11.13 12.58 -5.73
CA LYS A 102 -11.43 12.20 -4.34
C LYS A 102 -10.29 11.36 -3.79
N ASP A 103 -10.22 11.24 -2.47
CA ASP A 103 -9.22 10.39 -1.83
C ASP A 103 -9.46 8.92 -2.15
N LEU A 104 -8.37 8.19 -2.35
CA LEU A 104 -8.35 6.74 -2.39
C LEU A 104 -7.73 6.26 -1.09
N VAL A 105 -8.46 5.43 -0.34
CA VAL A 105 -8.02 4.94 0.96
C VAL A 105 -7.94 3.43 0.95
N VAL A 106 -6.79 2.90 1.33
CA VAL A 106 -6.54 1.46 1.33
C VAL A 106 -5.88 1.03 2.64
N ILE A 107 -6.06 -0.23 3.00
CA ILE A 107 -5.22 -0.89 4.01
C ILE A 107 -4.15 -1.66 3.27
N GLY A 108 -2.89 -1.43 3.65
CA GLY A 108 -1.75 -2.17 3.12
C GLY A 108 -1.03 -2.89 4.24
N CYS A 109 -0.53 -4.07 3.94
CA CYS A 109 0.22 -4.88 4.90
C CYS A 109 1.38 -5.55 4.19
N VAL A 110 2.62 -5.22 4.61
CA VAL A 110 3.81 -5.88 4.07
C VAL A 110 4.24 -6.98 5.02
N LEU A 111 4.14 -8.22 4.55
CA LEU A 111 4.52 -9.40 5.29
C LEU A 111 5.82 -9.97 4.73
N TYR A 112 6.70 -10.43 5.61
CA TYR A 112 7.94 -11.09 5.20
C TYR A 112 7.67 -12.51 4.78
N GLY A 113 8.34 -12.92 3.71
CA GLY A 113 8.37 -14.32 3.32
C GLY A 113 9.24 -15.14 4.26
N LYS A 114 9.21 -16.45 4.08
CA LYS A 114 10.00 -17.38 4.88
C LYS A 114 11.49 -17.04 4.76
N GLY A 115 12.13 -16.81 5.89
CA GLY A 115 13.55 -16.43 5.93
C GLY A 115 13.80 -14.94 5.78
N MET A 116 12.76 -14.11 5.68
CA MET A 116 12.87 -12.65 5.52
C MET A 116 12.35 -11.91 6.75
N ASP A 117 12.39 -12.49 7.88
CA ASP A 117 11.80 -12.00 9.12
C ASP A 117 12.66 -10.95 9.85
N LYS A 118 13.39 -10.16 9.14
CA LYS A 118 14.26 -9.15 9.74
C LYS A 118 13.87 -7.76 9.28
#